data_22f5c22cce9b74d10705cdde76a1652e
#
_entry.id   22f5c22cce9b74d10705cdde76a1652e
#
_cell.length_a   1.000
_cell.length_b   1.000
_cell.length_c   1.000
_cell.angle_alpha   90.00
_cell.angle_beta   90.00
_cell.angle_gamma   90.00
#
_symmetry.space_group_name_H-M   'P 1'
#
loop_
_entity.id
_entity.type
_entity.pdbx_description
1 polymer ?
#
loop_
_entity_poly.entity_id
_entity_poly.type
_entity_poly.pdbx_seq_one_letter_code
_entity_poly.pdbx_strand_id
1 'polypeptide(L)'
;MKHAAPLVLALACLLPAPAARAETSPAPTARPRVQFTLTQDLVRRVQQGGQAVEQMVPNVKTVVPGDLLREQVSVSNVGGERVRRVFVGVPVPRGTEFMGEVTANTNRWRVEYSIDGGRTFSAAPRRAVTISENGQTVTREAVALVSTYTHVRWTVGELRRGETLKFAFRVRVK
;
A
#
# COMPACT_ATOMS: atom_id res chain seq x y z
N MET A 1 74.10 19.98 -69.13
CA MET A 1 72.65 19.94 -69.36
C MET A 1 72.04 19.20 -68.14
N LYS A 2 71.48 19.96 -67.22
CA LYS A 2 71.02 19.44 -65.92
C LYS A 2 69.48 19.55 -65.83
N HIS A 3 68.81 18.41 -65.81
CA HIS A 3 67.38 18.39 -65.67
C HIS A 3 67.02 18.34 -64.16
N ALA A 4 66.37 19.38 -63.70
CA ALA A 4 65.77 19.42 -62.31
C ALA A 4 64.39 18.85 -62.37
N ALA A 5 64.13 17.85 -61.47
CA ALA A 5 62.80 17.29 -61.29
C ALA A 5 62.11 18.05 -60.15
N PRO A 6 60.83 18.37 -60.28
CA PRO A 6 60.09 18.97 -59.17
C PRO A 6 59.59 17.93 -58.19
N LEU A 7 59.77 18.22 -56.87
CA LEU A 7 59.28 17.45 -55.73
C LEU A 7 57.82 17.79 -55.53
N VAL A 8 56.91 16.84 -55.70
CA VAL A 8 55.48 16.99 -55.40
C VAL A 8 55.24 16.57 -53.92
N LEU A 9 54.94 17.57 -53.12
CA LEU A 9 54.57 17.34 -51.69
C LEU A 9 53.06 17.02 -51.60
N ALA A 10 52.74 15.75 -51.32
CA ALA A 10 51.36 15.32 -51.09
C ALA A 10 50.95 15.63 -49.67
N LEU A 11 50.03 16.58 -49.49
CA LEU A 11 49.40 16.94 -48.20
C LEU A 11 48.25 15.98 -47.92
N ALA A 12 48.42 15.02 -47.00
CA ALA A 12 47.40 14.12 -46.60
C ALA A 12 46.46 14.83 -45.59
N CYS A 13 45.24 15.14 -46.04
CA CYS A 13 44.17 15.63 -45.15
C CYS A 13 43.63 14.47 -44.30
N LEU A 14 43.94 14.46 -42.99
CA LEU A 14 43.25 13.62 -42.01
C LEU A 14 41.89 14.23 -41.74
N LEU A 15 40.82 13.58 -42.21
CA LEU A 15 39.44 13.88 -41.81
C LEU A 15 39.15 13.22 -40.45
N PRO A 16 38.62 13.97 -39.44
CA PRO A 16 38.19 13.34 -38.19
C PRO A 16 36.96 12.50 -38.44
N ALA A 17 37.01 11.22 -38.02
CA ALA A 17 35.87 10.32 -38.03
C ALA A 17 34.77 10.82 -37.06
N PRO A 18 33.48 10.81 -37.43
CA PRO A 18 32.40 11.14 -36.52
C PRO A 18 32.34 10.11 -35.41
N ALA A 19 32.46 10.57 -34.16
CA ALA A 19 32.24 9.75 -32.98
C ALA A 19 30.78 9.30 -32.94
N ALA A 20 30.54 8.01 -33.16
CA ALA A 20 29.21 7.41 -32.97
C ALA A 20 28.80 7.58 -31.51
N ARG A 21 27.81 8.45 -31.25
CA ARG A 21 27.13 8.50 -29.94
C ARG A 21 26.37 7.20 -29.80
N ALA A 22 26.78 6.40 -28.84
CA ALA A 22 25.98 5.27 -28.36
C ALA A 22 24.68 5.83 -27.77
N GLU A 23 23.57 5.63 -28.45
CA GLU A 23 22.24 5.90 -27.90
C GLU A 23 22.03 4.93 -26.72
N THR A 24 22.06 5.47 -25.51
CA THR A 24 21.75 4.72 -24.31
C THR A 24 20.24 4.39 -24.36
N SER A 25 19.92 3.14 -24.76
CA SER A 25 18.56 2.63 -24.73
C SER A 25 18.04 2.76 -23.30
N PRO A 26 16.85 3.36 -23.05
CA PRO A 26 16.31 3.46 -21.72
C PRO A 26 16.14 2.07 -21.13
N ALA A 27 16.67 1.85 -19.92
CA ALA A 27 16.53 0.60 -19.21
C ALA A 27 15.03 0.23 -19.10
N PRO A 28 14.64 -1.03 -19.34
CA PRO A 28 13.25 -1.45 -19.24
C PRO A 28 12.73 -1.15 -17.84
N THR A 29 11.71 -0.30 -17.74
CA THR A 29 11.05 0.02 -16.48
C THR A 29 10.49 -1.27 -15.90
N ALA A 30 11.04 -1.71 -14.76
CA ALA A 30 10.63 -2.93 -14.10
C ALA A 30 9.12 -2.84 -13.79
N ARG A 31 8.32 -3.71 -14.35
CA ARG A 31 6.88 -3.76 -14.07
C ARG A 31 6.66 -4.10 -12.60
N PRO A 32 5.72 -3.44 -11.89
CA PRO A 32 5.43 -3.76 -10.50
C PRO A 32 5.03 -5.24 -10.39
N ARG A 33 5.62 -5.95 -9.44
CA ARG A 33 5.29 -7.36 -9.18
C ARG A 33 3.97 -7.54 -8.47
N VAL A 34 3.53 -6.51 -7.72
CA VAL A 34 2.32 -6.54 -6.91
C VAL A 34 1.49 -5.30 -7.24
N GLN A 35 0.21 -5.53 -7.48
CA GLN A 35 -0.77 -4.48 -7.72
C GLN A 35 -1.74 -4.41 -6.54
N PHE A 36 -2.05 -3.18 -6.12
CA PHE A 36 -3.03 -2.90 -5.07
C PHE A 36 -4.21 -2.15 -5.66
N THR A 37 -5.42 -2.54 -5.25
CA THR A 37 -6.66 -1.81 -5.57
C THR A 37 -7.44 -1.64 -4.28
N LEU A 38 -7.74 -0.39 -3.91
CA LEU A 38 -8.56 -0.04 -2.76
C LEU A 38 -9.96 0.32 -3.23
N THR A 39 -10.98 -0.24 -2.58
CA THR A 39 -12.40 0.08 -2.80
C THR A 39 -13.08 0.38 -1.48
N GLN A 40 -14.09 1.23 -1.53
CA GLN A 40 -14.91 1.59 -0.38
C GLN A 40 -16.39 1.36 -0.74
N ASP A 41 -17.08 0.60 0.08
CA ASP A 41 -18.50 0.31 -0.07
C ASP A 41 -19.26 0.82 1.15
N LEU A 42 -20.46 1.38 0.95
CA LEU A 42 -21.39 1.69 2.03
C LEU A 42 -22.12 0.42 2.46
N VAL A 43 -22.12 0.13 3.75
CA VAL A 43 -22.84 -1.01 4.32
C VAL A 43 -24.23 -0.55 4.76
N ARG A 44 -25.27 -1.05 4.12
CA ARG A 44 -26.66 -0.79 4.47
C ARG A 44 -27.33 -2.03 5.03
N ARG A 45 -28.16 -1.86 6.04
CA ARG A 45 -29.06 -2.90 6.50
C ARG A 45 -30.41 -2.73 5.79
N VAL A 46 -30.83 -3.75 5.09
CA VAL A 46 -32.11 -3.81 4.37
C VAL A 46 -32.93 -4.99 4.87
N GLN A 47 -34.26 -4.87 4.85
CA GLN A 47 -35.16 -6.00 5.14
C GLN A 47 -35.39 -6.81 3.87
N GLN A 48 -35.06 -8.07 3.90
CA GLN A 48 -35.31 -8.99 2.80
C GLN A 48 -35.96 -10.28 3.34
N GLY A 49 -37.19 -10.55 2.94
CA GLY A 49 -37.93 -11.71 3.43
C GLY A 49 -38.18 -11.72 4.95
N GLY A 50 -38.32 -10.54 5.58
CA GLY A 50 -38.49 -10.43 7.04
C GLY A 50 -37.21 -10.51 7.86
N GLN A 51 -36.05 -10.67 7.23
CA GLN A 51 -34.74 -10.70 7.88
C GLN A 51 -33.92 -9.47 7.52
N ALA A 52 -33.17 -8.95 8.50
CA ALA A 52 -32.22 -7.87 8.27
C ALA A 52 -30.95 -8.44 7.63
N VAL A 53 -30.66 -8.04 6.40
CA VAL A 53 -29.44 -8.41 5.66
C VAL A 53 -28.58 -7.19 5.38
N GLU A 54 -27.27 -7.40 5.28
CA GLU A 54 -26.34 -6.34 4.89
C GLU A 54 -26.17 -6.31 3.37
N GLN A 55 -26.35 -5.12 2.81
CA GLN A 55 -26.12 -4.83 1.41
C GLN A 55 -24.90 -3.92 1.26
N MET A 56 -23.97 -4.30 0.39
CA MET A 56 -22.84 -3.46 0.01
C MET A 56 -23.22 -2.59 -1.17
N VAL A 57 -23.15 -1.27 -1.00
CA VAL A 57 -23.43 -0.30 -2.05
C VAL A 57 -22.10 0.30 -2.51
N PRO A 58 -21.60 -0.08 -3.71
CA PRO A 58 -20.32 0.38 -4.20
C PRO A 58 -20.39 1.82 -4.74
N ASN A 59 -19.21 2.46 -4.82
CA ASN A 59 -19.02 3.76 -5.47
C ASN A 59 -19.91 4.90 -4.92
N VAL A 60 -20.17 4.89 -3.61
CA VAL A 60 -20.98 5.94 -2.97
C VAL A 60 -20.20 7.25 -3.02
N LYS A 61 -20.83 8.30 -3.58
CA LYS A 61 -20.22 9.63 -3.70
C LYS A 61 -20.41 10.52 -2.47
N THR A 62 -21.44 10.24 -1.68
CA THR A 62 -21.79 11.03 -0.50
C THR A 62 -22.08 10.11 0.67
N VAL A 63 -21.48 10.40 1.79
CA VAL A 63 -21.69 9.71 3.07
C VAL A 63 -22.06 10.73 4.13
N VAL A 64 -22.78 10.30 5.16
CA VAL A 64 -23.20 11.14 6.29
C VAL A 64 -22.66 10.58 7.60
N PRO A 65 -22.54 11.41 8.65
CA PRO A 65 -22.17 10.95 9.98
C PRO A 65 -23.01 9.75 10.43
N GLY A 66 -22.34 8.71 10.96
CA GLY A 66 -22.96 7.45 11.37
C GLY A 66 -22.94 6.36 10.29
N ASP A 67 -22.72 6.68 9.01
CA ASP A 67 -22.60 5.68 7.96
C ASP A 67 -21.48 4.69 8.25
N LEU A 68 -21.76 3.41 7.98
CA LEU A 68 -20.79 2.33 8.10
C LEU A 68 -20.21 2.02 6.71
N LEU A 69 -18.89 2.12 6.60
CA LEU A 69 -18.17 1.86 5.36
C LEU A 69 -17.30 0.61 5.50
N ARG A 70 -17.18 -0.13 4.41
CA ARG A 70 -16.24 -1.24 4.28
C ARG A 70 -15.10 -0.81 3.39
N GLU A 71 -13.90 -0.72 3.97
CA GLU A 71 -12.65 -0.56 3.24
C GLU A 71 -12.17 -1.93 2.78
N GLN A 72 -11.96 -2.12 1.48
CA GLN A 72 -11.43 -3.37 0.94
C GLN A 72 -10.22 -3.11 0.07
N VAL A 73 -9.11 -3.80 0.35
CA VAL A 73 -7.93 -3.82 -0.49
C VAL A 73 -7.77 -5.18 -1.16
N SER A 74 -7.60 -5.17 -2.48
CA SER A 74 -7.21 -6.34 -3.26
C SER A 74 -5.73 -6.23 -3.57
N VAL A 75 -4.97 -7.28 -3.31
CA VAL A 75 -3.55 -7.38 -3.62
C VAL A 75 -3.32 -8.52 -4.58
N SER A 76 -2.78 -8.22 -5.77
CA SER A 76 -2.60 -9.17 -6.86
C SER A 76 -1.12 -9.29 -7.23
N ASN A 77 -0.62 -10.51 -7.31
CA ASN A 77 0.70 -10.76 -7.86
C ASN A 77 0.62 -10.85 -9.40
N VAL A 78 0.96 -9.76 -10.06
CA VAL A 78 0.99 -9.65 -11.53
C VAL A 78 2.37 -9.97 -12.12
N GLY A 79 3.32 -10.37 -11.28
CA GLY A 79 4.66 -10.79 -11.69
C GLY A 79 4.72 -12.26 -12.11
N GLY A 80 5.87 -12.66 -12.66
CA GLY A 80 6.14 -14.04 -13.11
C GLY A 80 6.42 -15.03 -11.99
N GLU A 81 6.75 -14.56 -10.80
CA GLU A 81 7.23 -15.37 -9.66
C GLU A 81 6.41 -15.09 -8.40
N ARG A 82 6.49 -16.00 -7.42
CA ARG A 82 5.95 -15.78 -6.08
C ARG A 82 6.64 -14.60 -5.39
N VAL A 83 5.89 -13.84 -4.60
CA VAL A 83 6.42 -12.76 -3.77
C VAL A 83 6.29 -13.16 -2.31
N ARG A 84 7.36 -13.02 -1.56
CA ARG A 84 7.38 -13.33 -0.12
C ARG A 84 7.31 -12.06 0.70
N ARG A 85 6.71 -12.17 1.89
CA ARG A 85 6.60 -11.11 2.90
C ARG A 85 5.99 -9.82 2.31
N VAL A 86 4.73 -9.91 1.88
CA VAL A 86 3.99 -8.77 1.35
C VAL A 86 3.31 -8.04 2.52
N PHE A 87 3.57 -6.74 2.64
CA PHE A 87 2.90 -5.88 3.61
C PHE A 87 1.75 -5.15 2.91
N VAL A 88 0.54 -5.35 3.40
CA VAL A 88 -0.68 -4.71 2.90
C VAL A 88 -1.16 -3.74 3.97
N GLY A 89 -0.74 -2.49 3.89
CA GLY A 89 -1.11 -1.44 4.83
C GLY A 89 -2.21 -0.56 4.27
N VAL A 90 -3.26 -0.32 5.04
CA VAL A 90 -4.38 0.54 4.67
C VAL A 90 -4.61 1.55 5.80
N PRO A 91 -4.59 2.86 5.51
CA PRO A 91 -4.94 3.86 6.50
C PRO A 91 -6.43 3.84 6.80
N VAL A 92 -6.81 4.14 8.02
CA VAL A 92 -8.19 4.50 8.40
C VAL A 92 -8.48 5.88 7.79
N PRO A 93 -9.50 6.05 6.95
CA PRO A 93 -9.77 7.32 6.28
C PRO A 93 -10.00 8.47 7.29
N ARG A 94 -9.56 9.67 6.93
CA ARG A 94 -9.84 10.87 7.74
C ARG A 94 -11.35 11.11 7.85
N GLY A 95 -11.81 11.56 9.00
CA GLY A 95 -13.24 11.74 9.26
C GLY A 95 -13.98 10.46 9.59
N THR A 96 -13.27 9.34 9.73
CA THR A 96 -13.86 8.07 10.18
C THR A 96 -13.19 7.54 11.44
N GLU A 97 -13.79 6.53 12.04
CA GLU A 97 -13.19 5.74 13.12
C GLU A 97 -13.23 4.25 12.77
N PHE A 98 -12.20 3.54 13.19
CA PHE A 98 -12.11 2.09 12.98
C PHE A 98 -13.13 1.36 13.85
N MET A 99 -13.90 0.45 13.24
CA MET A 99 -14.98 -0.30 13.89
C MET A 99 -14.67 -1.79 14.07
N GLY A 100 -13.50 -2.24 13.64
CA GLY A 100 -13.16 -3.66 13.62
C GLY A 100 -13.67 -4.37 12.37
N GLU A 101 -14.26 -5.55 12.53
CA GLU A 101 -14.73 -6.44 11.45
C GLU A 101 -13.68 -6.60 10.35
N VAL A 102 -12.46 -6.86 10.79
CA VAL A 102 -11.27 -6.99 9.95
C VAL A 102 -11.14 -8.43 9.45
N THR A 103 -10.61 -8.60 8.24
CA THR A 103 -10.21 -9.91 7.73
C THR A 103 -9.26 -10.58 8.72
N ALA A 104 -9.74 -11.66 9.35
CA ALA A 104 -9.09 -12.32 10.47
C ALA A 104 -7.74 -12.97 10.10
N ASN A 105 -6.93 -13.23 11.11
CA ASN A 105 -5.68 -13.96 10.99
C ASN A 105 -5.89 -15.38 10.43
N THR A 106 -4.89 -15.84 9.67
CA THR A 106 -4.79 -17.23 9.23
C THR A 106 -3.33 -17.69 9.36
N ASN A 107 -3.05 -18.93 8.95
CA ASN A 107 -1.67 -19.39 8.83
C ASN A 107 -0.88 -18.70 7.71
N ARG A 108 -1.55 -17.98 6.80
CA ARG A 108 -0.95 -17.30 5.63
C ARG A 108 -0.66 -15.83 5.87
N TRP A 109 -1.42 -15.16 6.73
CA TRP A 109 -1.24 -13.75 7.06
C TRP A 109 -1.64 -13.43 8.50
N ARG A 110 -1.08 -12.33 9.00
CA ARG A 110 -1.40 -11.76 10.30
C ARG A 110 -1.80 -10.31 10.13
N VAL A 111 -2.81 -9.89 10.92
CA VAL A 111 -3.25 -8.50 11.01
C VAL A 111 -2.61 -7.83 12.22
N GLU A 112 -2.19 -6.59 12.02
CA GLU A 112 -1.61 -5.71 13.04
C GLU A 112 -2.19 -4.30 12.86
N TYR A 113 -2.17 -3.52 13.90
CA TYR A 113 -2.76 -2.17 13.92
C TYR A 113 -1.73 -1.15 14.38
N SER A 114 -1.93 0.11 13.97
CA SER A 114 -1.14 1.25 14.39
C SER A 114 -2.02 2.33 15.00
N ILE A 115 -1.49 3.05 15.98
CA ILE A 115 -2.10 4.24 16.60
C ILE A 115 -1.28 5.51 16.39
N ASP A 116 -0.16 5.41 15.69
CA ASP A 116 0.85 6.46 15.53
C ASP A 116 1.09 6.86 14.06
N GLY A 117 0.06 6.71 13.22
CA GLY A 117 0.14 7.07 11.80
C GLY A 117 0.90 6.06 10.94
N GLY A 118 0.95 4.78 11.35
CA GLY A 118 1.61 3.73 10.59
C GLY A 118 3.11 3.59 10.87
N ARG A 119 3.63 4.23 11.92
CA ARG A 119 5.05 4.13 12.30
C ARG A 119 5.36 2.81 12.98
N THR A 120 4.53 2.42 13.94
CA THR A 120 4.64 1.12 14.63
C THR A 120 3.36 0.31 14.48
N PHE A 121 3.51 -1.02 14.49
CA PHE A 121 2.40 -1.94 14.34
C PHE A 121 2.46 -3.04 15.39
N SER A 122 1.30 -3.38 15.95
CA SER A 122 1.14 -4.45 16.93
C SER A 122 -0.23 -5.12 16.78
N ALA A 123 -0.35 -6.38 17.18
CA ALA A 123 -1.63 -7.06 17.25
C ALA A 123 -2.59 -6.42 18.28
N ALA A 124 -2.03 -5.80 19.32
CA ALA A 124 -2.76 -5.05 20.35
C ALA A 124 -1.94 -3.82 20.73
N PRO A 125 -2.05 -2.70 19.99
CA PRO A 125 -1.36 -1.47 20.30
C PRO A 125 -1.63 -0.99 21.72
N ARG A 126 -0.60 -0.52 22.41
CA ARG A 126 -0.70 0.00 23.78
C ARG A 126 -0.38 1.49 23.78
N ARG A 127 -0.94 2.19 24.75
CA ARG A 127 -0.64 3.60 24.99
C ARG A 127 -0.51 3.88 26.48
N ALA A 128 0.30 4.86 26.82
CA ALA A 128 0.33 5.37 28.18
C ALA A 128 -1.00 6.07 28.51
N VAL A 129 -1.57 5.71 29.65
CA VAL A 129 -2.76 6.35 30.22
C VAL A 129 -2.44 6.81 31.63
N THR A 130 -2.87 8.01 31.96
CA THR A 130 -2.72 8.57 33.30
C THR A 130 -3.99 8.32 34.10
N ILE A 131 -3.87 7.66 35.24
CA ILE A 131 -4.97 7.34 36.15
C ILE A 131 -4.67 7.90 37.53
N SER A 132 -5.73 8.19 38.32
CA SER A 132 -5.59 8.54 39.72
C SER A 132 -5.81 7.29 40.59
N GLU A 133 -4.80 6.92 41.36
CA GLU A 133 -4.88 5.83 42.35
C GLU A 133 -4.51 6.38 43.71
N ASN A 134 -5.39 6.25 44.69
CA ASN A 134 -5.21 6.71 46.08
C ASN A 134 -4.81 8.19 46.16
N GLY A 135 -5.33 9.06 45.26
CA GLY A 135 -5.00 10.48 45.20
C GLY A 135 -3.67 10.81 44.55
N GLN A 136 -2.96 9.82 44.02
CA GLN A 136 -1.71 9.99 43.25
C GLN A 136 -1.93 9.75 41.77
N THR A 137 -1.26 10.56 40.95
CA THR A 137 -1.28 10.38 39.51
C THR A 137 -0.24 9.33 39.08
N VAL A 138 -0.71 8.24 38.48
CA VAL A 138 0.14 7.14 38.00
C VAL A 138 -0.04 6.96 36.52
N THR A 139 1.05 6.78 35.79
CA THR A 139 1.03 6.45 34.36
C THR A 139 1.18 4.95 34.18
N ARG A 140 0.23 4.33 33.46
CA ARG A 140 0.25 2.89 33.13
C ARG A 140 0.06 2.69 31.63
N GLU A 141 0.57 1.56 31.14
CA GLU A 141 0.32 1.10 29.77
C GLU A 141 -1.00 0.34 29.70
N ALA A 142 -1.92 0.81 28.86
CA ALA A 142 -3.18 0.14 28.54
C ALA A 142 -3.32 -0.15 27.05
N VAL A 143 -4.11 -1.18 26.72
CA VAL A 143 -4.47 -1.43 25.31
C VAL A 143 -5.24 -0.23 24.77
N ALA A 144 -4.85 0.24 23.60
CA ALA A 144 -5.49 1.37 22.95
C ALA A 144 -6.93 1.02 22.52
N LEU A 145 -7.83 2.00 22.62
CA LEU A 145 -9.19 1.84 22.11
C LEU A 145 -9.15 1.64 20.59
N VAL A 146 -9.95 0.71 20.08
CA VAL A 146 -10.01 0.39 18.64
C VAL A 146 -10.34 1.61 17.77
N SER A 147 -11.16 2.54 18.27
CA SER A 147 -11.50 3.80 17.60
C SER A 147 -10.29 4.73 17.38
N THR A 148 -9.17 4.50 18.06
CA THR A 148 -7.94 5.27 17.91
C THR A 148 -6.98 4.68 16.88
N TYR A 149 -7.33 3.55 16.27
CA TYR A 149 -6.48 2.95 15.26
C TYR A 149 -6.44 3.81 14.00
N THR A 150 -5.23 4.04 13.50
CA THR A 150 -4.97 4.90 12.35
C THR A 150 -4.64 4.11 11.08
N HIS A 151 -4.13 2.87 11.23
CA HIS A 151 -3.80 1.99 10.10
C HIS A 151 -4.06 0.53 10.50
N VAL A 152 -4.41 -0.25 9.48
CA VAL A 152 -4.48 -1.71 9.54
C VAL A 152 -3.43 -2.27 8.57
N ARG A 153 -2.68 -3.28 8.99
CA ARG A 153 -1.68 -3.93 8.15
C ARG A 153 -1.83 -5.45 8.20
N TRP A 154 -1.90 -6.08 7.05
CA TRP A 154 -1.74 -7.52 6.93
C TRP A 154 -0.34 -7.84 6.44
N THR A 155 0.34 -8.72 7.16
CA THR A 155 1.63 -9.30 6.76
C THR A 155 1.37 -10.66 6.14
N VAL A 156 1.47 -10.75 4.81
CA VAL A 156 1.26 -11.98 4.04
C VAL A 156 2.60 -12.69 3.87
N GLY A 157 2.68 -13.95 4.28
CA GLY A 157 3.91 -14.74 4.18
C GLY A 157 4.33 -14.98 2.73
N GLU A 158 3.39 -15.35 1.88
CA GLU A 158 3.61 -15.60 0.46
C GLU A 158 2.37 -15.24 -0.36
N LEU A 159 2.59 -14.56 -1.51
CA LEU A 159 1.61 -14.31 -2.54
C LEU A 159 2.08 -15.00 -3.82
N ARG A 160 1.33 -16.02 -4.25
CA ARG A 160 1.69 -16.86 -5.40
C ARG A 160 1.54 -16.09 -6.71
N ARG A 161 2.19 -16.59 -7.76
CA ARG A 161 2.01 -16.05 -9.12
C ARG A 161 0.54 -16.06 -9.52
N GLY A 162 0.04 -14.92 -10.01
CA GLY A 162 -1.35 -14.76 -10.46
C GLY A 162 -2.38 -14.76 -9.33
N GLU A 163 -1.96 -14.89 -8.07
CA GLU A 163 -2.87 -14.91 -6.93
C GLU A 163 -3.33 -13.50 -6.58
N THR A 164 -4.62 -13.41 -6.21
CA THR A 164 -5.22 -12.21 -5.64
C THR A 164 -5.79 -12.53 -4.27
N LEU A 165 -5.40 -11.76 -3.26
CA LEU A 165 -5.97 -11.78 -1.93
C LEU A 165 -6.79 -10.52 -1.70
N LYS A 166 -7.86 -10.63 -0.88
CA LYS A 166 -8.70 -9.51 -0.49
C LYS A 166 -8.72 -9.39 1.02
N PHE A 167 -8.51 -8.17 1.51
CA PHE A 167 -8.55 -7.82 2.92
C PHE A 167 -9.54 -6.68 3.11
N ALA A 168 -10.25 -6.67 4.21
CA ALA A 168 -11.24 -5.64 4.50
C ALA A 168 -11.30 -5.34 6.00
N PHE A 169 -11.78 -4.15 6.33
CA PHE A 169 -12.18 -3.73 7.66
C PHE A 169 -13.32 -2.73 7.57
N ARG A 170 -13.94 -2.41 8.70
CA ARG A 170 -15.03 -1.42 8.75
C ARG A 170 -14.63 -0.17 9.47
N VAL A 171 -15.20 0.95 8.99
CA VAL A 171 -15.06 2.27 9.60
C VAL A 171 -16.44 2.92 9.68
N ARG A 172 -16.62 3.81 10.66
CA ARG A 172 -17.82 4.66 10.80
C ARG A 172 -17.45 6.09 10.50
N VAL A 173 -18.29 6.78 9.73
CA VAL A 173 -18.18 8.22 9.49
C VAL A 173 -18.51 8.98 10.79
N LYS A 174 -17.67 9.97 11.16
CA LYS A 174 -17.85 10.80 12.37
C LYS A 174 -18.82 11.93 12.16
#